data_9b01e00809632e1fde797d5f8cf91ef8
#
_entry.id   9b01e00809632e1fde797d5f8cf91ef8
#
_cell.length_a   1.000
_cell.length_b   1.000
_cell.length_c   1.000
_cell.angle_alpha   90.00
_cell.angle_beta   90.00
_cell.angle_gamma   90.00
#
_symmetry.space_group_name_H-M   'P 1'
#
loop_
_entity.id
_entity.type
_entity.pdbx_description
1 polymer ?
#
loop_
_entity_poly.entity_id
_entity_poly.type
_entity_poly.pdbx_seq_one_letter_code
_entity_poly.pdbx_strand_id
1 'polypeptide(L)'
;TSLLINFFKKINIKADYFIPNRVKNGYGVNLNLIEYLEKKFKPDLVFMLDCGSNSNEPIKYLKKKKIECLVIDHHNINKPYPEATYIINPKKECNYSIYDYYCSANLTCLFLDVFIKKNSLKINLDDLHIYVALATIADVMPLRKNNRFFLQQTIKNFDLNDNLVFKKIFQIKKIKKKLDYSDLAFLIAPMFNSAGRINDANIIVKLLTSNNEDQIEKIVNKIDKLNERRKNIQNIILNNIDLNEYMHEN
;
A
#
# COMPACT_ATOMS: atom_id res chain seq x y z
N THR A 1 -0.81 -0.62 -4.50
CA THR A 1 -1.01 0.18 -5.74
C THR A 1 0.33 0.38 -6.47
N SER A 2 1.36 0.99 -5.87
CA SER A 2 2.64 1.31 -6.56
C SER A 2 3.32 0.08 -7.18
N LEU A 3 3.28 -1.07 -6.50
CA LEU A 3 3.79 -2.34 -7.01
C LEU A 3 3.14 -2.70 -8.36
N LEU A 4 1.81 -2.67 -8.43
CA LEU A 4 1.06 -3.03 -9.64
C LEU A 4 1.27 -2.01 -10.78
N ILE A 5 1.30 -0.72 -10.47
CA ILE A 5 1.58 0.33 -11.47
C ILE A 5 3.00 0.20 -12.04
N ASN A 6 4.01 -0.07 -11.21
CA ASN A 6 5.37 -0.29 -11.71
C ASN A 6 5.45 -1.57 -12.56
N PHE A 7 4.75 -2.64 -12.18
CA PHE A 7 4.65 -3.84 -13.01
C PHE A 7 4.02 -3.53 -14.37
N PHE A 8 2.88 -2.83 -14.42
CA PHE A 8 2.25 -2.46 -15.68
C PHE A 8 3.15 -1.60 -16.57
N LYS A 9 3.96 -0.71 -15.98
CA LYS A 9 4.98 0.04 -16.74
C LYS A 9 6.01 -0.90 -17.37
N LYS A 10 6.46 -1.94 -16.65
CA LYS A 10 7.44 -2.92 -17.18
C LYS A 10 6.91 -3.72 -18.38
N ILE A 11 5.58 -3.89 -18.49
CA ILE A 11 4.93 -4.58 -19.61
C ILE A 11 4.25 -3.62 -20.60
N ASN A 12 4.54 -2.32 -20.50
CA ASN A 12 3.98 -1.25 -21.34
C ASN A 12 2.45 -1.20 -21.36
N ILE A 13 1.79 -1.56 -20.27
CA ILE A 13 0.34 -1.41 -20.10
C ILE A 13 0.06 -0.09 -19.36
N LYS A 14 -0.79 0.73 -19.96
CA LYS A 14 -1.29 1.94 -19.31
C LYS A 14 -2.34 1.58 -18.27
N ALA A 15 -2.17 2.03 -17.05
CA ALA A 15 -3.14 1.88 -15.97
C ALA A 15 -3.27 3.19 -15.19
N ASP A 16 -4.50 3.54 -14.88
CA ASP A 16 -4.81 4.64 -13.97
C ASP A 16 -4.95 4.13 -12.54
N TYR A 17 -4.78 5.00 -11.57
CA TYR A 17 -4.95 4.65 -10.16
C TYR A 17 -5.67 5.77 -9.41
N PHE A 18 -6.31 5.38 -8.34
CA PHE A 18 -6.94 6.29 -7.40
C PHE A 18 -6.83 5.78 -5.98
N ILE A 19 -6.41 6.63 -5.06
CA ILE A 19 -6.41 6.34 -3.62
C ILE A 19 -7.41 7.27 -2.95
N PRO A 20 -8.48 6.73 -2.33
CA PRO A 20 -9.47 7.55 -1.66
C PRO A 20 -8.86 8.43 -0.56
N ASN A 21 -9.30 9.66 -0.49
CA ASN A 21 -8.98 10.53 0.63
C ASN A 21 -9.92 10.20 1.80
N ARG A 22 -9.36 9.76 2.93
CA ARG A 22 -10.14 9.31 4.10
C ARG A 22 -11.11 10.37 4.64
N VAL A 23 -10.74 11.65 4.56
CA VAL A 23 -11.58 12.76 5.04
C VAL A 23 -12.71 13.07 4.08
N LYS A 24 -12.45 13.03 2.75
CA LYS A 24 -13.43 13.41 1.72
C LYS A 24 -14.32 12.26 1.27
N ASN A 25 -13.74 11.06 1.16
CA ASN A 25 -14.40 9.89 0.58
C ASN A 25 -14.85 8.86 1.63
N GLY A 26 -14.48 9.05 2.90
CA GLY A 26 -14.68 8.04 3.94
C GLY A 26 -13.67 6.90 3.91
N TYR A 27 -13.93 5.88 4.71
CA TYR A 27 -13.11 4.67 4.77
C TYR A 27 -13.65 3.60 3.81
N GLY A 28 -12.74 2.94 3.09
CA GLY A 28 -13.11 1.87 2.16
C GLY A 28 -13.60 2.40 0.80
N VAL A 29 -14.27 1.52 0.06
CA VAL A 29 -14.86 1.81 -1.25
C VAL A 29 -16.36 1.83 -1.12
N ASN A 30 -17.00 2.97 -1.42
CA ASN A 30 -18.43 3.13 -1.44
C ASN A 30 -18.97 3.30 -2.87
N LEU A 31 -20.29 3.20 -3.03
CA LEU A 31 -20.94 3.24 -4.33
C LEU A 31 -20.69 4.56 -5.06
N ASN A 32 -20.85 5.70 -4.38
CA ASN A 32 -20.67 7.03 -4.98
C ASN A 32 -19.25 7.22 -5.54
N LEU A 33 -18.25 6.68 -4.83
CA LEU A 33 -16.86 6.71 -5.29
C LEU A 33 -16.68 5.88 -6.58
N ILE A 34 -17.22 4.67 -6.62
CA ILE A 34 -17.10 3.81 -7.80
C ILE A 34 -17.83 4.40 -9.00
N GLU A 35 -19.01 4.98 -8.83
CA GLU A 35 -19.75 5.67 -9.89
C GLU A 35 -18.96 6.87 -10.44
N TYR A 36 -18.32 7.63 -9.55
CA TYR A 36 -17.44 8.72 -9.97
C TYR A 36 -16.23 8.22 -10.78
N LEU A 37 -15.57 7.16 -10.30
CA LEU A 37 -14.38 6.61 -10.94
C LEU A 37 -14.72 5.94 -12.28
N GLU A 38 -15.84 5.25 -12.38
CA GLU A 38 -16.34 4.66 -13.63
C GLU A 38 -16.54 5.74 -14.69
N LYS A 39 -17.23 6.83 -14.37
CA LYS A 39 -17.44 7.96 -15.29
C LYS A 39 -16.14 8.63 -15.70
N LYS A 40 -15.19 8.74 -14.77
CA LYS A 40 -13.92 9.43 -15.00
C LYS A 40 -12.95 8.61 -15.85
N PHE A 41 -12.79 7.32 -15.55
CA PHE A 41 -11.76 6.48 -16.16
C PHE A 41 -12.31 5.52 -17.21
N LYS A 42 -13.60 5.20 -17.20
CA LYS A 42 -14.27 4.23 -18.08
C LYS A 42 -13.48 2.92 -18.18
N PRO A 43 -13.22 2.24 -17.04
CA PRO A 43 -12.37 1.07 -17.02
C PRO A 43 -13.09 -0.17 -17.56
N ASP A 44 -12.36 -1.09 -18.19
CA ASP A 44 -12.81 -2.44 -18.47
C ASP A 44 -12.54 -3.39 -17.30
N LEU A 45 -11.48 -3.09 -16.52
CA LEU A 45 -11.04 -3.88 -15.37
C LEU A 45 -10.67 -2.97 -14.20
N VAL A 46 -11.14 -3.30 -13.01
CA VAL A 46 -10.82 -2.63 -11.75
C VAL A 46 -10.09 -3.58 -10.81
N PHE A 47 -8.91 -3.16 -10.34
CA PHE A 47 -8.22 -3.81 -9.22
C PHE A 47 -8.56 -3.09 -7.92
N MET A 48 -9.18 -3.77 -6.99
CA MET A 48 -9.34 -3.30 -5.61
C MET A 48 -8.20 -3.89 -4.78
N LEU A 49 -7.26 -3.03 -4.37
CA LEU A 49 -6.05 -3.43 -3.65
C LEU A 49 -6.14 -2.93 -2.21
N ASP A 50 -6.00 -3.85 -1.25
CA ASP A 50 -6.10 -3.56 0.19
C ASP A 50 -7.49 -3.06 0.62
N CYS A 51 -8.48 -3.44 -0.15
CA CYS A 51 -9.89 -3.13 0.06
C CYS A 51 -10.76 -4.04 -0.81
N GLY A 52 -12.07 -4.01 -0.60
CA GLY A 52 -13.02 -4.71 -1.46
C GLY A 52 -13.63 -5.96 -0.85
N SER A 53 -13.02 -6.54 0.18
CA SER A 53 -13.53 -7.77 0.82
C SER A 53 -14.96 -7.68 1.36
N ASN A 54 -15.45 -6.48 1.67
CA ASN A 54 -16.80 -6.24 2.13
C ASN A 54 -17.52 -5.15 1.31
N SER A 55 -17.08 -4.89 0.07
CA SER A 55 -17.63 -3.85 -0.81
C SER A 55 -18.70 -4.42 -1.75
N ASN A 56 -19.76 -5.03 -1.19
CA ASN A 56 -20.78 -5.72 -1.97
C ASN A 56 -21.50 -4.82 -2.98
N GLU A 57 -21.99 -3.66 -2.55
CA GLU A 57 -22.73 -2.72 -3.43
C GLU A 57 -21.86 -2.13 -4.55
N PRO A 58 -20.64 -1.60 -4.28
CA PRO A 58 -19.76 -1.14 -5.31
C PRO A 58 -19.41 -2.22 -6.36
N ILE A 59 -19.14 -3.45 -5.91
CA ILE A 59 -18.80 -4.55 -6.80
C ILE A 59 -20.01 -5.01 -7.62
N LYS A 60 -21.19 -5.05 -7.01
CA LYS A 60 -22.45 -5.34 -7.74
C LYS A 60 -22.74 -4.27 -8.82
N TYR A 61 -22.41 -3.01 -8.56
CA TYR A 61 -22.49 -1.95 -9.56
C TYR A 61 -21.56 -2.20 -10.74
N LEU A 62 -20.26 -2.50 -10.49
CA LEU A 62 -19.31 -2.82 -11.55
C LEU A 62 -19.78 -4.00 -12.38
N LYS A 63 -20.28 -5.06 -11.74
CA LYS A 63 -20.83 -6.24 -12.42
C LYS A 63 -22.02 -5.88 -13.34
N LYS A 64 -22.95 -5.02 -12.88
CA LYS A 64 -24.06 -4.52 -13.72
C LYS A 64 -23.57 -3.74 -14.93
N LYS A 65 -22.46 -3.02 -14.79
CA LYS A 65 -21.81 -2.28 -15.87
C LYS A 65 -20.94 -3.15 -16.79
N LYS A 66 -20.85 -4.47 -16.52
CA LYS A 66 -19.98 -5.42 -17.22
C LYS A 66 -18.49 -5.05 -17.11
N ILE A 67 -18.10 -4.42 -15.99
CA ILE A 67 -16.73 -4.08 -15.67
C ILE A 67 -16.16 -5.20 -14.79
N GLU A 68 -15.05 -5.79 -15.23
CA GLU A 68 -14.37 -6.83 -14.47
C GLU A 68 -13.77 -6.28 -13.18
N CYS A 69 -13.84 -7.05 -12.11
CA CYS A 69 -13.30 -6.64 -10.80
C CYS A 69 -12.45 -7.76 -10.19
N LEU A 70 -11.19 -7.43 -9.89
CA LEU A 70 -10.28 -8.30 -9.14
C LEU A 70 -9.98 -7.65 -7.77
N VAL A 71 -10.37 -8.34 -6.71
CA VAL A 71 -10.07 -7.94 -5.32
C VAL A 71 -8.82 -8.68 -4.86
N ILE A 72 -7.81 -7.94 -4.37
CA ILE A 72 -6.63 -8.48 -3.67
C ILE A 72 -6.57 -7.83 -2.30
N ASP A 73 -7.03 -8.54 -1.28
CA ASP A 73 -7.24 -8.00 0.06
C ASP A 73 -6.89 -9.05 1.13
N HIS A 74 -6.64 -8.61 2.36
CA HIS A 74 -6.30 -9.44 3.50
C HIS A 74 -7.19 -9.18 4.73
N HIS A 75 -8.07 -8.21 4.63
CA HIS A 75 -9.04 -7.91 5.69
C HIS A 75 -10.05 -9.03 5.89
N ASN A 76 -10.71 -9.04 7.03
CA ASN A 76 -11.78 -9.99 7.28
C ASN A 76 -12.86 -9.83 6.22
N ILE A 77 -13.37 -10.98 5.74
CA ILE A 77 -14.38 -11.04 4.71
C ILE A 77 -15.61 -11.78 5.23
N ASN A 78 -16.79 -11.20 5.05
CA ASN A 78 -18.05 -11.72 5.57
C ASN A 78 -18.92 -12.26 4.44
N LYS A 79 -19.69 -13.29 4.73
CA LYS A 79 -20.74 -13.77 3.82
C LYS A 79 -21.98 -12.84 3.91
N PRO A 80 -22.70 -12.60 2.80
CA PRO A 80 -22.39 -13.06 1.45
C PRO A 80 -21.18 -12.34 0.88
N TYR A 81 -20.30 -13.10 0.23
CA TYR A 81 -19.10 -12.53 -0.39
C TYR A 81 -19.46 -11.59 -1.55
N PRO A 82 -18.64 -10.53 -1.80
CA PRO A 82 -18.80 -9.68 -2.97
C PRO A 82 -18.78 -10.49 -4.27
N GLU A 83 -19.62 -10.12 -5.23
CA GLU A 83 -19.70 -10.79 -6.54
C GLU A 83 -18.64 -10.26 -7.53
N ALA A 84 -17.39 -10.12 -7.06
CA ALA A 84 -16.26 -9.77 -7.92
C ALA A 84 -15.94 -10.91 -8.89
N THR A 85 -15.32 -10.59 -10.02
CA THR A 85 -14.85 -11.60 -10.97
C THR A 85 -13.87 -12.56 -10.30
N TYR A 86 -12.93 -12.01 -9.53
CA TYR A 86 -12.02 -12.80 -8.70
C TYR A 86 -11.77 -12.12 -7.37
N ILE A 87 -11.60 -12.93 -6.32
CA ILE A 87 -11.22 -12.47 -4.97
C ILE A 87 -10.02 -13.29 -4.51
N ILE A 88 -8.90 -12.62 -4.30
CA ILE A 88 -7.70 -13.15 -3.65
C ILE A 88 -7.71 -12.62 -2.21
N ASN A 89 -8.19 -13.45 -1.30
CA ASN A 89 -8.18 -13.14 0.13
C ASN A 89 -7.98 -14.46 0.92
N PRO A 90 -6.91 -14.57 1.71
CA PRO A 90 -6.58 -15.79 2.46
C PRO A 90 -7.66 -16.21 3.47
N LYS A 91 -8.52 -15.27 3.88
CA LYS A 91 -9.58 -15.50 4.88
C LYS A 91 -10.94 -15.86 4.27
N LYS A 92 -11.03 -15.97 2.93
CA LYS A 92 -12.31 -16.19 2.25
C LYS A 92 -12.87 -17.60 2.49
N GLU A 93 -12.06 -18.62 2.34
CA GLU A 93 -12.55 -20.02 2.30
C GLU A 93 -11.89 -20.93 3.34
N CYS A 94 -10.86 -20.45 4.04
CA CYS A 94 -10.08 -21.26 4.97
C CYS A 94 -9.67 -20.45 6.19
N ASN A 95 -10.08 -20.91 7.38
CA ASN A 95 -9.69 -20.28 8.64
C ASN A 95 -8.19 -20.52 9.00
N TYR A 96 -7.47 -21.32 8.21
CA TYR A 96 -6.08 -21.73 8.47
C TYR A 96 -5.19 -21.61 7.24
N SER A 97 -5.40 -20.58 6.41
CA SER A 97 -4.51 -20.34 5.28
C SER A 97 -3.08 -20.05 5.77
N ILE A 98 -2.09 -20.65 5.12
CA ILE A 98 -0.66 -20.33 5.36
C ILE A 98 -0.30 -18.89 4.97
N TYR A 99 -1.21 -18.18 4.33
CA TYR A 99 -1.07 -16.80 3.87
C TYR A 99 -1.89 -15.80 4.68
N ASP A 100 -2.52 -16.19 5.78
CA ASP A 100 -3.39 -15.35 6.60
C ASP A 100 -2.67 -14.14 7.23
N TYR A 101 -1.33 -14.22 7.34
CA TYR A 101 -0.45 -13.16 7.82
C TYR A 101 0.19 -12.33 6.70
N TYR A 102 -0.25 -12.48 5.46
CA TYR A 102 0.22 -11.64 4.35
C TYR A 102 -0.63 -10.38 4.23
N CYS A 103 0.04 -9.21 4.02
CA CYS A 103 -0.66 -8.00 3.61
C CYS A 103 -1.00 -8.05 2.11
N SER A 104 -1.85 -7.15 1.67
CA SER A 104 -2.26 -7.07 0.26
C SER A 104 -1.10 -6.86 -0.71
N ALA A 105 0.01 -6.27 -0.28
CA ALA A 105 1.21 -6.13 -1.13
C ALA A 105 1.90 -7.48 -1.37
N ASN A 106 1.99 -8.37 -0.34
CA ASN A 106 2.51 -9.73 -0.51
C ASN A 106 1.62 -10.53 -1.48
N LEU A 107 0.29 -10.47 -1.29
CA LEU A 107 -0.67 -11.17 -2.15
C LEU A 107 -0.59 -10.65 -3.60
N THR A 108 -0.44 -9.33 -3.78
CA THR A 108 -0.24 -8.74 -5.12
C THR A 108 1.06 -9.22 -5.75
N CYS A 109 2.16 -9.31 -5.00
CA CYS A 109 3.43 -9.82 -5.49
C CYS A 109 3.30 -11.28 -5.94
N LEU A 110 2.70 -12.14 -5.13
CA LEU A 110 2.42 -13.54 -5.48
C LEU A 110 1.54 -13.67 -6.74
N PHE A 111 0.50 -12.84 -6.84
CA PHE A 111 -0.34 -12.80 -8.04
C PHE A 111 0.49 -12.44 -9.27
N LEU A 112 1.37 -11.44 -9.18
CA LEU A 112 2.24 -11.04 -10.28
C LEU A 112 3.26 -12.12 -10.65
N ASP A 113 3.86 -12.81 -9.67
CA ASP A 113 4.78 -13.92 -9.91
C ASP A 113 4.10 -15.06 -10.68
N VAL A 114 2.87 -15.41 -10.29
CA VAL A 114 2.07 -16.41 -11.00
C VAL A 114 1.71 -15.93 -12.40
N PHE A 115 1.31 -14.67 -12.55
CA PHE A 115 0.97 -14.05 -13.82
C PHE A 115 2.17 -14.06 -14.79
N ILE A 116 3.36 -13.65 -14.32
CA ILE A 116 4.61 -13.66 -15.08
C ILE A 116 4.94 -15.07 -15.57
N LYS A 117 4.91 -16.05 -14.66
CA LYS A 117 5.20 -17.45 -14.99
C LYS A 117 4.20 -18.02 -16.00
N LYS A 118 2.91 -17.80 -15.77
CA LYS A 118 1.84 -18.33 -16.62
C LYS A 118 1.85 -17.76 -18.03
N ASN A 119 2.30 -16.51 -18.18
CA ASN A 119 2.40 -15.84 -19.48
C ASN A 119 3.82 -15.83 -20.05
N SER A 120 4.76 -16.56 -19.44
CA SER A 120 6.16 -16.67 -19.88
C SER A 120 6.85 -15.31 -20.09
N LEU A 121 6.50 -14.34 -19.24
CA LEU A 121 7.08 -12.98 -19.32
C LEU A 121 8.51 -12.99 -18.78
N LYS A 122 9.43 -12.34 -19.49
CA LYS A 122 10.83 -12.17 -19.06
C LYS A 122 10.99 -10.92 -18.18
N ILE A 123 10.35 -10.92 -17.02
CA ILE A 123 10.32 -9.78 -16.08
C ILE A 123 10.71 -10.27 -14.71
N ASN A 124 11.54 -9.47 -14.04
CA ASN A 124 11.91 -9.63 -12.64
C ASN A 124 11.22 -8.56 -11.78
N LEU A 125 10.79 -8.92 -10.57
CA LEU A 125 10.16 -8.05 -9.58
C LEU A 125 11.09 -7.70 -8.41
N ASP A 126 12.36 -8.09 -8.43
CA ASP A 126 13.29 -7.94 -7.28
C ASP A 126 13.41 -6.48 -6.84
N ASP A 127 13.46 -5.54 -7.79
CA ASP A 127 13.47 -4.10 -7.52
C ASP A 127 12.21 -3.58 -6.83
N LEU A 128 11.11 -4.32 -6.91
CA LEU A 128 9.82 -3.98 -6.29
C LEU A 128 9.62 -4.67 -4.92
N HIS A 129 10.45 -5.64 -4.55
CA HIS A 129 10.35 -6.35 -3.28
C HIS A 129 10.45 -5.41 -2.07
N ILE A 130 11.21 -4.32 -2.18
CA ILE A 130 11.32 -3.32 -1.12
C ILE A 130 9.97 -2.66 -0.78
N TYR A 131 9.06 -2.53 -1.75
CA TYR A 131 7.72 -2.00 -1.50
C TYR A 131 6.84 -2.99 -0.74
N VAL A 132 7.02 -4.29 -1.00
CA VAL A 132 6.35 -5.36 -0.25
C VAL A 132 6.88 -5.42 1.18
N ALA A 133 8.19 -5.34 1.36
CA ALA A 133 8.84 -5.29 2.67
C ALA A 133 8.33 -4.09 3.50
N LEU A 134 8.29 -2.91 2.87
CA LEU A 134 7.75 -1.70 3.51
C LEU A 134 6.29 -1.85 3.91
N ALA A 135 5.44 -2.40 3.03
CA ALA A 135 4.03 -2.61 3.33
C ALA A 135 3.84 -3.62 4.47
N THR A 136 4.61 -4.73 4.48
CA THR A 136 4.57 -5.74 5.55
C THR A 136 4.85 -5.13 6.92
N ILE A 137 5.84 -4.22 6.99
CA ILE A 137 6.20 -3.51 8.23
C ILE A 137 5.16 -2.43 8.56
N ALA A 138 4.75 -1.63 7.58
CA ALA A 138 3.82 -0.52 7.80
C ALA A 138 2.44 -0.98 8.29
N ASP A 139 2.02 -2.17 7.88
CA ASP A 139 0.76 -2.82 8.24
C ASP A 139 0.88 -3.72 9.48
N VAL A 140 2.05 -3.68 10.12
CA VAL A 140 2.37 -4.43 11.36
C VAL A 140 2.06 -5.92 11.23
N MET A 141 2.32 -6.49 10.06
CA MET A 141 2.06 -7.90 9.80
C MET A 141 2.99 -8.81 10.61
N PRO A 142 2.50 -9.97 11.09
CA PRO A 142 3.34 -10.91 11.84
C PRO A 142 4.59 -11.33 11.05
N LEU A 143 5.77 -11.10 11.64
CA LEU A 143 7.06 -11.48 11.04
C LEU A 143 7.36 -12.95 11.31
N ARG A 144 6.52 -13.82 10.78
CA ARG A 144 6.64 -15.29 10.90
C ARG A 144 6.97 -15.90 9.54
N LYS A 145 7.59 -17.08 9.56
CA LYS A 145 7.82 -17.92 8.37
C LYS A 145 8.27 -17.07 7.15
N ASN A 146 7.46 -17.09 6.09
CA ASN A 146 7.79 -16.46 4.82
C ASN A 146 7.91 -14.93 4.93
N ASN A 147 7.09 -14.23 5.74
CA ASN A 147 7.23 -12.77 5.91
C ASN A 147 8.60 -12.41 6.46
N ARG A 148 9.06 -13.14 7.50
CA ARG A 148 10.39 -12.90 8.08
C ARG A 148 11.50 -13.18 7.08
N PHE A 149 11.44 -14.33 6.40
CA PHE A 149 12.44 -14.72 5.42
C PHE A 149 12.49 -13.73 4.27
N PHE A 150 11.33 -13.41 3.68
CA PHE A 150 11.21 -12.45 2.58
C PHE A 150 11.81 -11.09 2.96
N LEU A 151 11.44 -10.57 4.13
CA LEU A 151 11.93 -9.28 4.60
C LEU A 151 13.46 -9.29 4.80
N GLN A 152 14.01 -10.36 5.40
CA GLN A 152 15.45 -10.51 5.58
C GLN A 152 16.19 -10.53 4.24
N GLN A 153 15.71 -11.31 3.27
CA GLN A 153 16.33 -11.38 1.94
C GLN A 153 16.23 -10.04 1.20
N THR A 154 15.07 -9.39 1.26
CA THR A 154 14.88 -8.09 0.62
C THR A 154 15.85 -7.05 1.16
N ILE A 155 15.95 -6.90 2.50
CA ILE A 155 16.86 -5.91 3.10
C ILE A 155 18.32 -6.24 2.85
N LYS A 156 18.69 -7.53 2.94
CA LYS A 156 20.07 -7.98 2.68
C LYS A 156 20.54 -7.64 1.27
N ASN A 157 19.66 -7.81 0.30
CA ASN A 157 19.96 -7.63 -1.13
C ASN A 157 19.68 -6.21 -1.65
N PHE A 158 19.07 -5.35 -0.83
CA PHE A 158 18.70 -4.00 -1.23
C PHE A 158 19.91 -3.07 -1.28
N ASP A 159 20.16 -2.46 -2.45
CA ASP A 159 21.10 -1.35 -2.60
C ASP A 159 20.32 -0.03 -2.73
N LEU A 160 20.66 0.93 -1.87
CA LEU A 160 20.11 2.28 -1.92
C LEU A 160 20.35 2.98 -3.27
N ASN A 161 21.43 2.63 -3.96
CA ASN A 161 21.76 3.24 -5.25
C ASN A 161 20.81 2.81 -6.37
N ASP A 162 20.19 1.65 -6.24
CA ASP A 162 19.25 1.11 -7.23
C ASP A 162 17.83 1.68 -7.07
N ASN A 163 17.58 2.46 -5.98
CA ASN A 163 16.27 3.04 -5.73
C ASN A 163 16.35 4.53 -5.40
N LEU A 164 16.03 5.36 -6.39
CA LEU A 164 16.11 6.81 -6.30
C LEU A 164 15.32 7.40 -5.12
N VAL A 165 14.16 6.81 -4.79
CA VAL A 165 13.29 7.33 -3.71
C VAL A 165 13.94 7.11 -2.35
N PHE A 166 14.39 5.88 -2.05
CA PHE A 166 15.03 5.56 -0.78
C PHE A 166 16.37 6.27 -0.65
N LYS A 167 17.15 6.33 -1.75
CA LYS A 167 18.40 7.11 -1.81
C LYS A 167 18.16 8.57 -1.44
N LYS A 168 17.15 9.21 -2.03
CA LYS A 168 16.83 10.62 -1.77
C LYS A 168 16.34 10.85 -0.32
N ILE A 169 15.54 9.94 0.24
CA ILE A 169 15.14 10.00 1.65
C ILE A 169 16.36 9.97 2.56
N PHE A 170 17.30 9.04 2.34
CA PHE A 170 18.53 8.93 3.13
C PHE A 170 19.42 10.16 3.02
N GLN A 171 19.54 10.73 1.82
CA GLN A 171 20.29 11.98 1.60
C GLN A 171 19.68 13.15 2.37
N ILE A 172 18.37 13.37 2.27
CA ILE A 172 17.66 14.47 2.96
C ILE A 172 17.74 14.29 4.48
N LYS A 173 17.64 13.05 4.98
CA LYS A 173 17.78 12.75 6.41
C LYS A 173 19.22 12.63 6.89
N LYS A 174 20.21 12.82 6.01
CA LYS A 174 21.66 12.73 6.30
C LYS A 174 22.06 11.39 6.94
N ILE A 175 21.42 10.30 6.51
CA ILE A 175 21.69 8.94 7.01
C ILE A 175 22.78 8.32 6.17
N LYS A 176 23.88 7.87 6.82
CA LYS A 176 25.07 7.29 6.18
C LYS A 176 25.28 5.81 6.56
N LYS A 177 24.23 5.01 6.47
CA LYS A 177 24.27 3.56 6.73
C LYS A 177 23.46 2.81 5.70
N LYS A 178 23.59 1.48 5.67
CA LYS A 178 22.68 0.62 4.89
C LYS A 178 21.28 0.66 5.48
N LEU A 179 20.26 0.46 4.62
CA LEU A 179 18.89 0.33 5.03
C LEU A 179 18.70 -0.85 5.98
N ASP A 180 17.96 -0.65 7.06
CA ASP A 180 17.56 -1.71 7.98
C ASP A 180 16.05 -1.69 8.29
N TYR A 181 15.62 -2.63 9.15
CA TYR A 181 14.20 -2.76 9.54
C TYR A 181 13.68 -1.53 10.26
N SER A 182 14.53 -0.90 11.08
CA SER A 182 14.12 0.28 11.87
C SER A 182 13.88 1.48 10.97
N ASP A 183 14.63 1.62 9.89
CA ASP A 183 14.42 2.68 8.91
C ASP A 183 13.07 2.51 8.20
N LEU A 184 12.70 1.28 7.85
CA LEU A 184 11.37 1.01 7.29
C LEU A 184 10.26 1.32 8.28
N ALA A 185 10.40 0.86 9.54
CA ALA A 185 9.37 0.96 10.56
C ALA A 185 9.18 2.38 11.12
N PHE A 186 10.28 3.07 11.42
CA PHE A 186 10.26 4.31 12.21
C PHE A 186 10.58 5.57 11.41
N LEU A 187 11.09 5.43 10.18
CA LEU A 187 11.36 6.56 9.30
C LEU A 187 10.42 6.57 8.09
N ILE A 188 10.49 5.54 7.24
CA ILE A 188 9.87 5.56 5.92
C ILE A 188 8.35 5.34 6.00
N ALA A 189 7.90 4.30 6.73
CA ALA A 189 6.46 4.04 6.87
C ALA A 189 5.70 5.21 7.53
N PRO A 190 6.17 5.84 8.63
CA PRO A 190 5.53 7.03 9.19
C PRO A 190 5.51 8.23 8.22
N MET A 191 6.58 8.46 7.45
CA MET A 191 6.61 9.51 6.43
C MET A 191 5.53 9.29 5.38
N PHE A 192 5.43 8.08 4.83
CA PHE A 192 4.44 7.76 3.79
C PHE A 192 3.01 7.79 4.33
N ASN A 193 2.78 7.26 5.53
CA ASN A 193 1.48 7.29 6.17
C ASN A 193 1.01 8.72 6.49
N SER A 194 1.94 9.66 6.75
CA SER A 194 1.59 11.06 7.02
C SER A 194 0.88 11.74 5.85
N ALA A 195 1.23 11.39 4.62
CA ALA A 195 0.59 11.93 3.42
C ALA A 195 -0.91 11.55 3.36
N GLY A 196 -1.22 10.28 3.64
CA GLY A 196 -2.61 9.80 3.64
C GLY A 196 -3.47 10.31 4.79
N ARG A 197 -2.85 10.72 5.90
CA ARG A 197 -3.55 11.23 7.09
C ARG A 197 -3.84 12.73 7.02
N ILE A 198 -2.95 13.50 6.41
CA ILE A 198 -3.00 14.98 6.48
C ILE A 198 -3.38 15.58 5.13
N ASN A 199 -3.10 14.90 3.99
CA ASN A 199 -3.27 15.47 2.66
C ASN A 199 -3.87 14.44 1.68
N ASP A 200 -3.05 13.89 0.78
CA ASP A 200 -3.45 13.02 -0.31
C ASP A 200 -2.44 11.89 -0.50
N ALA A 201 -2.86 10.65 -0.30
CA ALA A 201 -2.02 9.47 -0.45
C ALA A 201 -1.59 9.21 -1.91
N ASN A 202 -2.26 9.79 -2.91
CA ASN A 202 -1.85 9.67 -4.32
C ASN A 202 -0.42 10.19 -4.55
N ILE A 203 0.06 11.13 -3.73
CA ILE A 203 1.42 11.65 -3.81
C ILE A 203 2.47 10.55 -3.57
N ILE A 204 2.16 9.53 -2.73
CA ILE A 204 3.08 8.42 -2.47
C ILE A 204 3.16 7.49 -3.67
N VAL A 205 2.04 7.21 -4.35
CA VAL A 205 2.09 6.43 -5.59
C VAL A 205 2.90 7.17 -6.65
N LYS A 206 2.66 8.48 -6.79
CA LYS A 206 3.43 9.33 -7.70
C LYS A 206 4.94 9.29 -7.37
N LEU A 207 5.31 9.35 -6.10
CA LEU A 207 6.70 9.22 -5.64
C LEU A 207 7.29 7.86 -6.05
N LEU A 208 6.64 6.76 -5.66
CA LEU A 208 7.14 5.40 -5.84
C LEU A 208 7.10 4.90 -7.30
N THR A 209 6.49 5.67 -8.19
CA THR A 209 6.41 5.36 -9.63
C THR A 209 7.15 6.37 -10.50
N SER A 210 7.84 7.37 -9.91
CA SER A 210 8.60 8.37 -10.62
C SER A 210 10.05 7.95 -10.84
N ASN A 211 10.61 8.29 -12.01
CA ASN A 211 12.03 8.18 -12.31
C ASN A 211 12.68 9.57 -12.44
N ASN A 212 11.97 10.66 -12.12
CA ASN A 212 12.47 12.02 -12.20
C ASN A 212 12.99 12.46 -10.83
N GLU A 213 14.30 12.70 -10.71
CA GLU A 213 14.96 13.05 -9.44
C GLU A 213 14.42 14.34 -8.82
N ASP A 214 14.19 15.39 -9.61
CA ASP A 214 13.65 16.67 -9.11
C ASP A 214 12.24 16.50 -8.54
N GLN A 215 11.42 15.69 -9.22
CA GLN A 215 10.07 15.37 -8.75
C GLN A 215 10.14 14.57 -7.45
N ILE A 216 11.01 13.58 -7.38
CA ILE A 216 11.23 12.74 -6.19
C ILE A 216 11.65 13.64 -5.03
N GLU A 217 12.63 14.50 -5.21
CA GLU A 217 13.13 15.41 -4.18
C GLU A 217 12.04 16.36 -3.65
N LYS A 218 11.28 16.98 -4.56
CA LYS A 218 10.16 17.86 -4.19
C LYS A 218 9.10 17.11 -3.36
N ILE A 219 8.78 15.87 -3.75
CA ILE A 219 7.79 15.07 -3.03
C ILE A 219 8.33 14.60 -1.67
N VAL A 220 9.59 14.13 -1.60
CA VAL A 220 10.21 13.70 -0.35
C VAL A 220 10.26 14.86 0.65
N ASN A 221 10.68 16.05 0.23
CA ASN A 221 10.67 17.24 1.08
C ASN A 221 9.25 17.59 1.58
N LYS A 222 8.24 17.43 0.72
CA LYS A 222 6.84 17.68 1.10
C LYS A 222 6.34 16.68 2.14
N ILE A 223 6.56 15.38 1.94
CA ILE A 223 6.10 14.36 2.89
C ILE A 223 6.88 14.42 4.20
N ASP A 224 8.14 14.81 4.17
CA ASP A 224 8.92 15.02 5.37
C ASP A 224 8.32 16.15 6.24
N LYS A 225 8.01 17.30 5.65
CA LYS A 225 7.31 18.39 6.35
C LYS A 225 5.95 17.95 6.89
N LEU A 226 5.19 17.13 6.17
CA LEU A 226 3.92 16.59 6.65
C LEU A 226 4.13 15.66 7.86
N ASN A 227 5.18 14.84 7.84
CA ASN A 227 5.49 13.96 8.95
C ASN A 227 5.92 14.74 10.21
N GLU A 228 6.74 15.78 10.06
CA GLU A 228 7.10 16.67 11.17
C GLU A 228 5.86 17.39 11.74
N ARG A 229 4.96 17.88 10.88
CA ARG A 229 3.69 18.45 11.33
C ARG A 229 2.85 17.45 12.12
N ARG A 230 2.76 16.19 11.66
CA ARG A 230 2.06 15.12 12.37
C ARG A 230 2.67 14.89 13.77
N LYS A 231 4.00 14.82 13.88
CA LYS A 231 4.70 14.64 15.16
C LYS A 231 4.42 15.79 16.11
N ASN A 232 4.45 17.03 15.62
CA ASN A 232 4.15 18.22 16.44
C ASN A 232 2.71 18.18 16.97
N ILE A 233 1.73 17.84 16.13
CA ILE A 233 0.33 17.68 16.56
C ILE A 233 0.22 16.57 17.63
N GLN A 234 0.88 15.44 17.43
CA GLN A 234 0.90 14.35 18.41
C GLN A 234 1.49 14.80 19.75
N ASN A 235 2.60 15.52 19.75
CA ASN A 235 3.23 16.03 20.96
C ASN A 235 2.32 17.05 21.70
N ILE A 236 1.64 17.93 20.96
CA ILE A 236 0.68 18.88 21.56
C ILE A 236 -0.45 18.12 22.26
N ILE A 237 -1.01 17.08 21.59
CA ILE A 237 -2.07 16.27 22.17
C ILE A 237 -1.56 15.56 23.44
N LEU A 238 -0.39 14.92 23.38
CA LEU A 238 0.18 14.20 24.53
C LEU A 238 0.45 15.13 25.73
N ASN A 239 0.93 16.35 25.48
CA ASN A 239 1.20 17.32 26.54
C ASN A 239 -0.09 17.92 27.16
N ASN A 240 -1.22 17.83 26.47
CA ASN A 240 -2.52 18.30 26.95
C ASN A 240 -3.36 17.19 27.61
N ILE A 241 -2.89 15.94 27.60
CA ILE A 241 -3.54 14.83 28.31
C ILE A 241 -3.08 14.90 29.77
N ASP A 242 -4.00 15.20 30.68
CA ASP A 242 -3.74 15.07 32.13
C ASP A 242 -3.86 13.58 32.49
N LEU A 243 -2.70 12.93 32.66
CA LEU A 243 -2.63 11.52 33.03
C LEU A 243 -3.22 11.23 34.41
N ASN A 244 -3.38 12.25 35.27
CA ASN A 244 -3.94 12.08 36.60
C ASN A 244 -5.46 11.83 36.56
N GLU A 245 -6.19 12.32 35.56
CA GLU A 245 -7.61 12.01 35.37
C GLU A 245 -7.88 10.51 35.05
N TYR A 246 -6.91 9.81 34.45
CA TYR A 246 -7.07 8.40 34.04
C TYR A 246 -6.47 7.38 35.01
N MET A 247 -5.72 7.82 36.04
CA MET A 247 -5.10 6.92 37.01
C MET A 247 -6.00 6.63 38.25
N HIS A 248 -7.21 7.17 38.29
CA HIS A 248 -8.14 6.98 39.41
C HIS A 248 -9.27 5.98 39.18
N GLU A 249 -9.25 5.23 38.07
CA GLU A 249 -10.26 4.21 37.74
C GLU A 249 -9.68 2.78 37.65
N ASN A 250 -8.76 2.41 38.57
CA ASN A 250 -8.38 0.99 38.77
C ASN A 250 -8.20 0.70 40.26
#